data_ab52d3a95127106766b44cbc4838720b
#
_entry.id   ab52d3a95127106766b44cbc4838720b
#
_cell.length_a   1.000
_cell.length_b   1.000
_cell.length_c   1.000
_cell.angle_alpha   90.00
_cell.angle_beta   90.00
_cell.angle_gamma   90.00
#
_symmetry.space_group_name_H-M   'P 1'
#
loop_
_entity.id
_entity.type
_entity.pdbx_description
1 polymer ?
#
loop_
_entity_poly.entity_id
_entity_poly.type
_entity_poly.pdbx_seq_one_letter_code
_entity_poly.pdbx_strand_id
1 'polypeptide(L)'
;DILFNEDIVYAKLNKKALDVLCRSGALDNLIDDRFTGRKHFWMAVAGDRPKTMKKFQENVSIYSPEGDFSDEERIEYISSLTGIFPFDLAMSDDMLQELHDHCIPALGAWDQDLGVAWFIPREVNLKKTKNGKSYFVLKVIDSTSTTTSIRCWGINPEKDKVYINRPYMARLDYNDQWGFSTRSLKYNFRLLG
;
A
#
# COMPACT_ATOMS: atom_id res chain seq x y z
N ASP A 1 -6.52 5.15 -30.55
CA ASP A 1 -7.44 4.84 -29.48
C ASP A 1 -7.24 3.41 -29.02
N ILE A 2 -6.69 3.20 -27.83
CA ILE A 2 -6.26 1.85 -27.37
C ILE A 2 -7.47 0.99 -26.97
N LEU A 3 -8.58 1.63 -26.58
CA LEU A 3 -9.75 0.95 -26.02
C LEU A 3 -10.97 0.93 -26.93
N PHE A 4 -11.11 1.88 -27.86
CA PHE A 4 -12.38 2.14 -28.54
C PHE A 4 -12.24 2.48 -30.04
N ASN A 5 -11.36 1.81 -30.73
CA ASN A 5 -11.46 1.79 -32.18
C ASN A 5 -12.63 0.88 -32.56
N GLU A 6 -13.57 1.32 -33.39
CA GLU A 6 -14.80 0.58 -33.73
C GLU A 6 -14.57 -0.86 -34.17
N ASP A 7 -13.38 -1.14 -34.73
CA ASP A 7 -13.04 -2.46 -35.26
C ASP A 7 -12.15 -3.34 -34.35
N ILE A 8 -11.54 -2.80 -33.27
CA ILE A 8 -10.53 -3.52 -32.50
C ILE A 8 -10.61 -3.19 -30.99
N VAL A 9 -11.73 -3.46 -30.39
CA VAL A 9 -11.85 -3.40 -28.93
C VAL A 9 -10.99 -4.52 -28.34
N TYR A 10 -9.89 -4.13 -27.65
CA TYR A 10 -8.97 -5.03 -26.91
C TYR A 10 -8.14 -6.02 -27.75
N ALA A 11 -7.95 -5.81 -29.05
CA ALA A 11 -7.27 -6.77 -29.93
C ALA A 11 -5.86 -7.15 -29.47
N LYS A 12 -5.18 -6.27 -28.71
CA LYS A 12 -3.80 -6.50 -28.24
C LYS A 12 -3.66 -6.72 -26.74
N LEU A 13 -4.71 -6.46 -25.95
CA LEU A 13 -4.66 -6.63 -24.49
C LEU A 13 -5.46 -7.89 -24.10
N ASN A 14 -4.82 -8.84 -23.42
CA ASN A 14 -5.56 -9.93 -22.80
C ASN A 14 -6.27 -9.46 -21.53
N LYS A 15 -7.21 -10.27 -21.00
CA LYS A 15 -8.01 -9.94 -19.82
C LYS A 15 -7.13 -9.60 -18.60
N LYS A 16 -6.04 -10.36 -18.38
CA LYS A 16 -5.13 -10.15 -17.26
C LYS A 16 -4.37 -8.82 -17.37
N ALA A 17 -3.86 -8.49 -18.57
CA ALA A 17 -3.17 -7.23 -18.79
C ALA A 17 -4.11 -6.03 -18.58
N LEU A 18 -5.33 -6.12 -19.10
CA LEU A 18 -6.33 -5.07 -18.91
C LEU A 18 -6.72 -4.88 -17.45
N ASP A 19 -6.93 -5.98 -16.72
CA ASP A 19 -7.19 -5.97 -15.28
C ASP A 19 -6.07 -5.28 -14.50
N VAL A 20 -4.81 -5.63 -14.79
CA VAL A 20 -3.63 -4.99 -14.16
C VAL A 20 -3.58 -3.49 -14.45
N LEU A 21 -3.73 -3.09 -15.72
CA LEU A 21 -3.66 -1.69 -16.12
C LEU A 21 -4.78 -0.83 -15.50
N CYS A 22 -6.01 -1.37 -15.42
CA CYS A 22 -7.12 -0.67 -14.77
C CYS A 22 -6.87 -0.49 -13.26
N ARG A 23 -6.53 -1.58 -12.54
CA ARG A 23 -6.37 -1.52 -11.09
C ARG A 23 -5.13 -0.77 -10.62
N SER A 24 -4.05 -0.82 -11.40
CA SER A 24 -2.84 -0.05 -11.09
C SER A 24 -2.98 1.46 -11.33
N GLY A 25 -4.03 1.91 -12.02
CA GLY A 25 -4.22 3.30 -12.39
C GLY A 25 -3.51 3.74 -13.67
N ALA A 26 -2.87 2.82 -14.38
CA ALA A 26 -2.18 3.14 -15.63
C ALA A 26 -3.11 3.64 -16.74
N LEU A 27 -4.42 3.45 -16.60
CA LEU A 27 -5.44 3.91 -17.53
C LEU A 27 -6.33 5.03 -16.97
N ASP A 28 -5.97 5.65 -15.87
CA ASP A 28 -6.79 6.69 -15.21
C ASP A 28 -7.05 7.89 -16.11
N ASN A 29 -6.12 8.22 -17.00
CA ASN A 29 -6.30 9.29 -17.99
C ASN A 29 -7.39 9.00 -19.06
N LEU A 30 -7.93 7.79 -19.09
CA LEU A 30 -9.05 7.40 -19.97
C LEU A 30 -10.40 7.40 -19.23
N ILE A 31 -10.39 7.68 -17.92
CA ILE A 31 -11.61 7.80 -17.11
C ILE A 31 -12.18 9.19 -17.35
N ASP A 32 -13.37 9.24 -17.93
CA ASP A 32 -14.13 10.45 -18.17
C ASP A 32 -15.41 10.49 -17.32
N ASP A 33 -16.27 11.47 -17.54
CA ASP A 33 -17.52 11.73 -16.82
C ASP A 33 -18.57 10.61 -16.92
N ARG A 34 -18.38 9.63 -17.79
CA ARG A 34 -19.21 8.41 -17.85
C ARG A 34 -18.97 7.46 -16.69
N PHE A 35 -17.86 7.62 -15.98
CA PHE A 35 -17.45 6.75 -14.88
C PHE A 35 -17.44 7.53 -13.56
N THR A 36 -17.87 6.87 -12.49
CA THR A 36 -17.82 7.42 -11.13
C THR A 36 -16.42 7.32 -10.51
N GLY A 37 -15.51 6.57 -11.12
CA GLY A 37 -14.15 6.38 -10.65
C GLY A 37 -13.47 5.17 -11.30
N ARG A 38 -12.27 4.85 -10.82
CA ARG A 38 -11.44 3.74 -11.32
C ARG A 38 -12.13 2.38 -11.20
N LYS A 39 -12.81 2.14 -10.09
CA LYS A 39 -13.55 0.88 -9.83
C LYS A 39 -14.66 0.67 -10.85
N HIS A 40 -15.43 1.71 -11.15
CA HIS A 40 -16.46 1.67 -12.19
C HIS A 40 -15.87 1.37 -13.57
N PHE A 41 -14.81 2.10 -13.93
CA PHE A 41 -14.08 1.87 -15.17
C PHE A 41 -13.56 0.43 -15.27
N TRP A 42 -12.92 -0.07 -14.23
CA TRP A 42 -12.43 -1.44 -14.16
C TRP A 42 -13.54 -2.48 -14.35
N MET A 43 -14.69 -2.31 -13.69
CA MET A 43 -15.84 -3.22 -13.81
C MET A 43 -16.38 -3.23 -15.24
N ALA A 44 -16.58 -2.04 -15.84
CA ALA A 44 -17.14 -1.91 -17.17
C ALA A 44 -16.21 -2.42 -18.28
N VAL A 45 -14.90 -2.30 -18.10
CA VAL A 45 -13.88 -2.55 -19.12
C VAL A 45 -13.21 -3.91 -18.95
N ALA A 46 -12.72 -4.22 -17.75
CA ALA A 46 -11.92 -5.43 -17.51
C ALA A 46 -12.76 -6.61 -17.00
N GLY A 47 -13.82 -6.35 -16.23
CA GLY A 47 -14.65 -7.40 -15.64
C GLY A 47 -15.27 -8.30 -16.70
N ASP A 48 -16.10 -7.74 -17.55
CA ASP A 48 -16.84 -8.44 -18.61
C ASP A 48 -16.15 -8.43 -19.98
N ARG A 49 -15.11 -7.59 -20.14
CA ARG A 49 -14.39 -7.39 -21.39
C ARG A 49 -15.32 -7.28 -22.60
N PRO A 50 -16.12 -6.22 -22.71
CA PRO A 50 -17.10 -6.05 -23.77
C PRO A 50 -16.42 -6.03 -25.14
N LYS A 51 -16.95 -6.81 -26.10
CA LYS A 51 -16.38 -6.92 -27.44
C LYS A 51 -16.97 -5.93 -28.42
N THR A 52 -18.03 -5.22 -28.04
CA THR A 52 -18.71 -4.24 -28.89
C THR A 52 -18.97 -2.97 -28.11
N MET A 53 -19.09 -1.84 -28.83
CA MET A 53 -19.43 -0.56 -28.20
C MET A 53 -20.79 -0.61 -27.50
N LYS A 54 -21.76 -1.30 -28.07
CA LYS A 54 -23.08 -1.50 -27.44
C LYS A 54 -22.94 -2.19 -26.08
N LYS A 55 -22.20 -3.30 -26.01
CA LYS A 55 -21.99 -4.02 -24.75
C LYS A 55 -21.19 -3.21 -23.74
N PHE A 56 -20.23 -2.41 -24.19
CA PHE A 56 -19.52 -1.47 -23.33
C PHE A 56 -20.46 -0.43 -22.70
N GLN A 57 -21.31 0.21 -23.50
CA GLN A 57 -22.30 1.17 -23.01
C GLN A 57 -23.30 0.53 -22.01
N GLU A 58 -23.73 -0.69 -22.28
CA GLU A 58 -24.53 -1.48 -21.34
C GLU A 58 -23.78 -1.70 -20.02
N ASN A 59 -22.51 -2.09 -20.08
CA ASN A 59 -21.69 -2.30 -18.89
C ASN A 59 -21.51 -1.01 -18.05
N VAL A 60 -21.25 0.11 -18.69
CA VAL A 60 -21.18 1.42 -18.01
C VAL A 60 -22.46 1.74 -17.27
N SER A 61 -23.62 1.38 -17.82
CA SER A 61 -24.93 1.62 -17.18
C SER A 61 -25.26 0.61 -16.08
N ILE A 62 -24.82 -0.63 -16.22
CA ILE A 62 -25.14 -1.73 -15.29
C ILE A 62 -24.20 -1.69 -14.06
N TYR A 63 -22.92 -1.48 -14.28
CA TYR A 63 -21.92 -1.45 -13.22
C TYR A 63 -21.80 -0.04 -12.67
N SER A 64 -22.54 0.25 -11.59
CA SER A 64 -22.45 1.51 -10.85
C SER A 64 -22.11 1.19 -9.39
N PRO A 65 -20.82 1.04 -9.05
CA PRO A 65 -20.42 0.74 -7.68
C PRO A 65 -20.75 1.90 -6.73
N GLU A 66 -21.05 1.61 -5.49
CA GLU A 66 -21.34 2.59 -4.43
C GLU A 66 -20.11 3.41 -4.00
N GLY A 67 -19.09 3.47 -4.79
CA GLY A 67 -17.87 4.22 -4.52
C GLY A 67 -16.69 3.69 -5.33
N ASP A 68 -15.56 4.37 -5.21
CA ASP A 68 -14.30 3.94 -5.84
C ASP A 68 -13.54 2.96 -4.94
N PHE A 69 -12.39 2.50 -5.39
CA PHE A 69 -11.46 1.76 -4.55
C PHE A 69 -11.02 2.61 -3.36
N SER A 70 -10.99 2.01 -2.17
CA SER A 70 -10.41 2.66 -1.00
C SER A 70 -8.90 2.87 -1.19
N ASP A 71 -8.31 3.76 -0.40
CA ASP A 71 -6.86 4.01 -0.48
C ASP A 71 -6.06 2.74 -0.12
N GLU A 72 -6.56 1.92 0.82
CA GLU A 72 -5.95 0.62 1.12
C GLU A 72 -5.97 -0.32 -0.09
N GLU A 73 -7.09 -0.42 -0.80
CA GLU A 73 -7.20 -1.23 -2.02
C GLU A 73 -6.28 -0.69 -3.13
N ARG A 74 -6.22 0.64 -3.30
CA ARG A 74 -5.34 1.29 -4.28
C ARG A 74 -3.86 1.04 -3.99
N ILE A 75 -3.44 1.19 -2.73
CA ILE A 75 -2.07 0.90 -2.28
C ILE A 75 -1.74 -0.57 -2.55
N GLU A 76 -2.64 -1.49 -2.21
CA GLU A 76 -2.43 -2.92 -2.44
C GLU A 76 -2.29 -3.24 -3.94
N TYR A 77 -3.18 -2.72 -4.78
CA TYR A 77 -3.13 -2.96 -6.23
C TYR A 77 -1.88 -2.37 -6.87
N ILE A 78 -1.55 -1.11 -6.59
CA ILE A 78 -0.35 -0.47 -7.14
C ILE A 78 0.88 -1.26 -6.70
N SER A 79 1.02 -1.55 -5.41
CA SER A 79 2.18 -2.23 -4.87
C SER A 79 2.34 -3.66 -5.42
N SER A 80 1.26 -4.45 -5.45
CA SER A 80 1.32 -5.84 -5.89
C SER A 80 1.50 -5.99 -7.40
N LEU A 81 0.96 -5.04 -8.19
CA LEU A 81 0.97 -5.12 -9.64
C LEU A 81 2.19 -4.44 -10.27
N THR A 82 2.71 -3.38 -9.67
CA THR A 82 3.84 -2.60 -10.21
C THR A 82 5.16 -2.84 -9.46
N GLY A 83 5.09 -3.36 -8.23
CA GLY A 83 6.24 -3.46 -7.33
C GLY A 83 6.65 -2.13 -6.69
N ILE A 84 5.94 -1.03 -6.99
CA ILE A 84 6.22 0.31 -6.46
C ILE A 84 5.23 0.61 -5.34
N PHE A 85 5.72 1.12 -4.20
CA PHE A 85 4.85 1.54 -3.12
C PHE A 85 4.43 3.00 -3.32
N PRO A 86 3.11 3.30 -3.36
CA PRO A 86 2.62 4.66 -3.57
C PRO A 86 2.59 5.42 -2.24
N PHE A 87 3.70 6.07 -1.89
CA PHE A 87 3.84 6.83 -0.64
C PHE A 87 2.85 7.99 -0.53
N ASP A 88 2.54 8.63 -1.64
CA ASP A 88 1.56 9.71 -1.76
C ASP A 88 0.13 9.32 -1.37
N LEU A 89 -0.23 8.04 -1.51
CA LEU A 89 -1.51 7.51 -1.05
C LEU A 89 -1.47 7.08 0.43
N ALA A 90 -0.30 6.66 0.92
CA ALA A 90 -0.14 6.13 2.27
C ALA A 90 0.14 7.22 3.31
N MET A 91 0.64 8.37 2.89
CA MET A 91 1.05 9.47 3.74
C MET A 91 0.49 10.79 3.24
N SER A 92 -0.32 11.46 4.06
CA SER A 92 -0.79 12.81 3.74
C SER A 92 0.31 13.86 3.92
N ASP A 93 0.14 15.01 3.28
CA ASP A 93 1.05 16.15 3.46
C ASP A 93 1.10 16.60 4.91
N ASP A 94 -0.01 16.54 5.65
CA ASP A 94 -0.07 16.89 7.07
C ASP A 94 0.77 15.93 7.92
N MET A 95 0.75 14.62 7.63
CA MET A 95 1.61 13.64 8.32
C MET A 95 3.08 13.90 8.04
N LEU A 96 3.43 14.21 6.79
CA LEU A 96 4.81 14.53 6.40
C LEU A 96 5.28 15.81 7.10
N GLN A 97 4.42 16.81 7.21
CA GLN A 97 4.72 18.05 7.91
C GLN A 97 4.90 17.81 9.43
N GLU A 98 4.03 17.02 10.06
CA GLU A 98 4.16 16.64 11.47
C GLU A 98 5.51 15.94 11.75
N LEU A 99 5.89 14.99 10.88
CA LEU A 99 7.17 14.30 11.01
C LEU A 99 8.36 15.25 10.86
N HIS A 100 8.28 16.18 9.91
CA HIS A 100 9.30 17.20 9.69
C HIS A 100 9.42 18.14 10.91
N ASP A 101 8.31 18.67 11.42
CA ASP A 101 8.29 19.60 12.55
C ASP A 101 8.83 18.97 13.84
N HIS A 102 8.67 17.67 14.01
CA HIS A 102 9.19 16.91 15.13
C HIS A 102 10.58 16.30 14.87
N CYS A 103 11.21 16.60 13.72
CA CYS A 103 12.51 16.07 13.32
C CYS A 103 12.56 14.53 13.33
N ILE A 104 11.46 13.86 12.94
CA ILE A 104 11.40 12.39 12.88
C ILE A 104 11.83 11.92 11.50
N PRO A 105 13.03 11.32 11.35
CA PRO A 105 13.53 10.89 10.05
C PRO A 105 12.83 9.63 9.54
N ALA A 106 12.91 9.39 8.23
CA ALA A 106 12.65 8.09 7.65
C ALA A 106 13.67 7.06 8.19
N LEU A 107 13.30 5.79 8.21
CA LEU A 107 14.15 4.74 8.79
C LEU A 107 15.54 4.64 8.14
N GLY A 108 15.64 4.88 6.83
CA GLY A 108 16.92 4.89 6.12
C GLY A 108 17.86 6.05 6.52
N ALA A 109 17.30 7.09 7.15
CA ALA A 109 18.04 8.22 7.72
C ALA A 109 18.04 8.20 9.26
N TRP A 110 17.75 7.03 9.86
CA TRP A 110 17.73 6.87 11.32
C TRP A 110 19.09 7.20 11.94
N ASP A 111 19.04 7.88 13.05
CA ASP A 111 20.21 8.25 13.86
C ASP A 111 20.06 7.69 15.27
N GLN A 112 21.16 7.16 15.82
CA GLN A 112 21.18 6.56 17.14
C GLN A 112 20.90 7.55 18.25
N ASP A 113 21.31 8.80 18.09
CA ASP A 113 21.12 9.85 19.09
C ASP A 113 19.64 10.26 19.18
N LEU A 114 18.92 10.27 18.06
CA LEU A 114 17.48 10.49 18.01
C LEU A 114 16.71 9.26 18.47
N GLY A 115 17.16 8.09 18.11
CA GLY A 115 16.57 6.81 18.48
C GLY A 115 15.13 6.58 17.96
N VAL A 116 14.64 7.43 17.07
CA VAL A 116 13.28 7.43 16.53
C VAL A 116 13.33 7.43 15.00
N ALA A 117 12.42 6.73 14.34
CA ALA A 117 12.19 6.85 12.89
C ALA A 117 10.76 6.48 12.52
N TRP A 118 10.34 6.89 11.32
CA TRP A 118 9.10 6.44 10.72
C TRP A 118 9.34 5.45 9.58
N PHE A 119 8.36 4.57 9.35
CA PHE A 119 8.38 3.52 8.33
C PHE A 119 6.97 2.98 8.10
N ILE A 120 6.82 2.18 7.04
CA ILE A 120 5.56 1.51 6.67
C ILE A 120 5.79 0.00 6.67
N PRO A 121 5.10 -0.78 7.53
CA PRO A 121 5.15 -2.24 7.51
C PRO A 121 4.53 -2.81 6.22
N ARG A 122 5.26 -3.71 5.56
CA ARG A 122 4.81 -4.45 4.38
C ARG A 122 4.45 -5.90 4.70
N GLU A 123 5.11 -6.46 5.71
CA GLU A 123 4.82 -7.80 6.22
C GLU A 123 4.93 -7.80 7.74
N VAL A 124 4.08 -8.57 8.38
CA VAL A 124 4.09 -8.82 9.83
C VAL A 124 4.16 -10.32 10.07
N ASN A 125 5.27 -10.78 10.60
CA ASN A 125 5.51 -12.20 10.85
C ASN A 125 5.63 -12.46 12.36
N LEU A 126 4.73 -13.26 12.92
CA LEU A 126 4.83 -13.74 14.29
C LEU A 126 5.87 -14.85 14.38
N LYS A 127 6.85 -14.68 15.25
CA LYS A 127 7.89 -15.68 15.52
C LYS A 127 7.98 -16.00 17.01
N LYS A 128 8.61 -17.13 17.33
CA LYS A 128 8.90 -17.55 18.71
C LYS A 128 10.40 -17.74 18.87
N THR A 129 10.91 -17.34 20.02
CA THR A 129 12.28 -17.66 20.45
C THR A 129 12.39 -19.12 20.86
N LYS A 130 13.61 -19.62 21.07
CA LYS A 130 13.85 -20.97 21.62
C LYS A 130 13.16 -21.18 22.99
N ASN A 131 12.99 -20.12 23.76
CA ASN A 131 12.33 -20.11 25.07
C ASN A 131 10.82 -19.87 25.00
N GLY A 132 10.20 -19.97 23.82
CA GLY A 132 8.76 -19.84 23.61
C GLY A 132 8.22 -18.41 23.64
N LYS A 133 9.03 -17.36 23.84
CA LYS A 133 8.59 -15.97 23.83
C LYS A 133 8.26 -15.52 22.41
N SER A 134 7.06 -14.94 22.22
CA SER A 134 6.62 -14.41 20.93
C SER A 134 7.21 -13.03 20.65
N TYR A 135 7.48 -12.75 19.38
CA TYR A 135 7.87 -11.43 18.87
C TYR A 135 7.42 -11.28 17.42
N PHE A 136 7.21 -10.04 16.98
CA PHE A 136 7.00 -9.77 15.56
C PHE A 136 8.32 -9.50 14.85
N VAL A 137 8.38 -9.90 13.59
CA VAL A 137 9.37 -9.43 12.61
C VAL A 137 8.59 -8.69 11.54
N LEU A 138 8.79 -7.39 11.48
CA LEU A 138 8.21 -6.53 10.46
C LEU A 138 9.19 -6.41 9.31
N LYS A 139 8.75 -6.62 8.07
CA LYS A 139 9.46 -6.07 6.92
C LYS A 139 8.86 -4.71 6.62
N VAL A 140 9.70 -3.70 6.56
CA VAL A 140 9.28 -2.31 6.45
C VAL A 140 9.96 -1.62 5.28
N ILE A 141 9.32 -0.57 4.80
CA ILE A 141 9.83 0.34 3.77
C ILE A 141 9.65 1.78 4.24
N ASP A 142 10.46 2.68 3.72
CA ASP A 142 10.33 4.12 3.89
C ASP A 142 10.49 4.88 2.58
N SER A 143 10.42 6.20 2.62
CA SER A 143 10.55 7.06 1.43
C SER A 143 11.92 7.00 0.73
N THR A 144 12.93 6.44 1.39
CA THR A 144 14.25 6.21 0.75
C THR A 144 14.28 4.92 -0.07
N SER A 145 13.15 4.19 -0.14
CA SER A 145 13.03 2.85 -0.73
C SER A 145 13.91 1.80 -0.02
N THR A 146 14.36 2.09 1.19
CA THR A 146 15.10 1.14 2.02
C THR A 146 14.15 0.09 2.56
N THR A 147 14.41 -1.17 2.23
CA THR A 147 13.68 -2.31 2.81
C THR A 147 14.53 -2.94 3.90
N THR A 148 14.01 -3.00 5.11
CA THR A 148 14.71 -3.62 6.24
C THR A 148 13.74 -4.36 7.16
N SER A 149 14.27 -4.99 8.20
CA SER A 149 13.47 -5.72 9.18
C SER A 149 13.61 -5.13 10.57
N ILE A 150 12.47 -4.97 11.27
CA ILE A 150 12.42 -4.55 12.67
C ILE A 150 11.90 -5.70 13.52
N ARG A 151 12.58 -6.02 14.63
CA ARG A 151 12.13 -7.00 15.62
C ARG A 151 11.40 -6.30 16.75
N CYS A 152 10.15 -6.66 16.96
CA CYS A 152 9.31 -6.10 18.03
C CYS A 152 9.19 -7.10 19.17
N TRP A 153 9.84 -6.78 20.29
CA TRP A 153 9.91 -7.63 21.48
C TRP A 153 8.86 -7.24 22.52
N GLY A 154 8.54 -8.18 23.42
CA GLY A 154 7.61 -7.93 24.53
C GLY A 154 6.18 -7.68 24.08
N ILE A 155 5.78 -8.34 23.00
CA ILE A 155 4.43 -8.25 22.44
C ILE A 155 3.46 -9.24 23.12
N ASN A 156 2.19 -8.88 23.08
CA ASN A 156 1.08 -9.81 23.29
C ASN A 156 0.38 -10.06 21.94
N PRO A 157 0.56 -11.25 21.30
CA PRO A 157 0.01 -11.50 19.95
C PRO A 157 -1.52 -11.41 19.84
N GLU A 158 -2.24 -11.53 20.95
CA GLU A 158 -3.70 -11.45 20.97
C GLU A 158 -4.21 -9.99 21.01
N LYS A 159 -3.41 -9.10 21.58
CA LYS A 159 -3.78 -7.69 21.79
C LYS A 159 -3.06 -6.72 20.87
N ASP A 160 -1.78 -6.98 20.61
CA ASP A 160 -0.94 -6.10 19.82
C ASP A 160 -1.17 -6.36 18.33
N LYS A 161 -1.60 -5.34 17.60
CA LYS A 161 -1.82 -5.41 16.16
C LYS A 161 -0.94 -4.39 15.45
N VAL A 162 -0.32 -4.81 14.36
CA VAL A 162 0.38 -3.94 13.41
C VAL A 162 -0.28 -4.08 12.06
N TYR A 163 -0.75 -2.96 11.52
CA TYR A 163 -1.42 -2.93 10.22
C TYR A 163 -0.37 -2.71 9.12
N ILE A 164 -0.44 -3.53 8.08
CA ILE A 164 0.39 -3.34 6.87
C ILE A 164 -0.09 -2.11 6.10
N ASN A 165 0.81 -1.53 5.31
CA ASN A 165 0.56 -0.37 4.45
C ASN A 165 0.13 0.91 5.18
N ARG A 166 0.27 0.96 6.50
CA ARG A 166 0.04 2.17 7.29
C ARG A 166 1.33 2.69 7.90
N PRO A 167 1.53 4.02 7.93
CA PRO A 167 2.75 4.61 8.47
C PRO A 167 2.78 4.52 10.01
N TYR A 168 3.94 4.19 10.52
CA TYR A 168 4.24 4.16 11.94
C TYR A 168 5.50 4.94 12.24
N MET A 169 5.58 5.52 13.43
CA MET A 169 6.84 5.92 14.02
C MET A 169 7.14 5.02 15.22
N ALA A 170 8.42 4.76 15.45
CA ALA A 170 8.84 3.95 16.59
C ALA A 170 10.17 4.42 17.16
N ARG A 171 10.33 4.22 18.48
CA ARG A 171 11.64 4.24 19.10
C ARG A 171 12.35 2.93 18.80
N LEU A 172 13.55 3.04 18.26
CA LEU A 172 14.32 1.92 17.73
C LEU A 172 15.69 1.86 18.38
N ASP A 173 16.13 0.65 18.67
CA ASP A 173 17.52 0.31 18.98
C ASP A 173 18.13 -0.40 17.77
N TYR A 174 19.39 -0.17 17.50
CA TYR A 174 20.14 -0.87 16.45
C TYR A 174 21.28 -1.68 17.06
N ASN A 175 21.48 -2.86 16.51
CA ASN A 175 22.58 -3.75 16.86
C ASN A 175 23.14 -4.40 15.59
N ASP A 176 24.45 -4.38 15.40
CA ASP A 176 25.10 -4.90 14.18
C ASP A 176 24.80 -6.37 13.89
N GLN A 177 24.58 -7.18 14.92
CA GLN A 177 24.27 -8.60 14.77
C GLN A 177 22.81 -8.85 14.38
N TRP A 178 21.88 -8.02 14.89
CA TRP A 178 20.43 -8.31 14.81
C TRP A 178 19.65 -7.26 14.04
N GLY A 179 20.25 -6.12 13.69
CA GLY A 179 19.60 -4.97 13.07
C GLY A 179 18.67 -4.21 14.01
N PHE A 180 17.65 -3.58 13.46
CA PHE A 180 16.68 -2.77 14.21
C PHE A 180 15.78 -3.61 15.11
N SER A 181 15.52 -3.06 16.30
CA SER A 181 14.55 -3.64 17.23
C SER A 181 13.82 -2.56 18.01
N THR A 182 12.64 -2.90 18.52
CA THR A 182 11.87 -2.09 19.47
C THR A 182 11.28 -3.00 20.55
N ARG A 183 10.95 -2.42 21.69
CA ARG A 183 10.34 -3.14 22.81
C ARG A 183 9.03 -2.48 23.17
N SER A 184 8.04 -3.29 23.59
CA SER A 184 6.77 -2.77 24.10
C SER A 184 6.04 -1.86 23.09
N LEU A 185 5.42 -2.46 22.09
CA LEU A 185 4.68 -1.73 21.05
C LEU A 185 3.76 -0.65 21.61
N LYS A 186 3.13 -0.89 22.75
CA LYS A 186 2.24 0.06 23.41
C LYS A 186 2.87 1.43 23.67
N TYR A 187 4.17 1.50 23.97
CA TYR A 187 4.84 2.73 24.39
C TYR A 187 5.80 3.31 23.36
N ASN A 188 6.34 2.45 22.52
CA ASN A 188 7.43 2.80 21.60
C ASN A 188 7.03 2.73 20.12
N PHE A 189 5.74 2.49 19.83
CA PHE A 189 5.27 2.27 18.47
C PHE A 189 3.93 2.98 18.29
N ARG A 190 3.86 3.96 17.41
CA ARG A 190 2.67 4.80 17.20
C ARG A 190 2.27 4.77 15.72
N LEU A 191 1.00 4.47 15.46
CA LEU A 191 0.38 4.67 14.15
C LEU A 191 0.28 6.17 13.89
N LEU A 192 0.62 6.61 12.69
CA LEU A 192 0.44 7.98 12.21
C LEU A 192 -0.93 8.12 11.53
N GLY A 193 -1.62 9.23 11.75
CA GLY A 193 -2.93 9.53 11.19
C GLY A 193 -4.10 9.16 12.06
#